data_7afab72de42e760d7fac2eac85c76559
#
_entry.id   7afab72de42e760d7fac2eac85c76559
#
_cell.length_a   1.000
_cell.length_b   1.000
_cell.length_c   1.000
_cell.angle_alpha   90.00
_cell.angle_beta   90.00
_cell.angle_gamma   90.00
#
_symmetry.space_group_name_H-M   'P 1'
#
loop_
_entity.id
_entity.type
_entity.pdbx_description
1 polymer ?
#
loop_
_entity_poly.entity_id
_entity_poly.type
_entity_poly.pdbx_seq_one_letter_code
_entity_poly.pdbx_strand_id
1 'polypeptide(L)'
;MKFAVIGNPIDKSLSPQLHEILYEKLNILNCSFEKIHLENDKLDNFFKNDFDLFDGINVTIPFKSKVVKFLNSIDNEAKILGNVNCISKSNNMICGFNTDKYGFDMLLNKNGIVVEGSSCIVLGAGSSSKTVVKCLIDQGVGRIIIKNRSLDNAKDIKNFAYSLGFKNIELFNFNFSSFDIAINTT
;
A
#
# COMPACT_ATOMS: atom_id res chain seq x y z
N MET A 1 0.43 24.75 -4.16
CA MET A 1 1.00 23.39 -4.33
C MET A 1 0.00 22.52 -5.10
N LYS A 2 0.50 21.67 -5.98
CA LYS A 2 -0.32 20.79 -6.81
C LYS A 2 -0.01 19.32 -6.51
N PHE A 3 -1.04 18.55 -6.20
CA PHE A 3 -0.93 17.13 -5.88
C PHE A 3 -1.88 16.31 -6.75
N ALA A 4 -1.60 15.02 -6.87
CA ALA A 4 -2.46 14.10 -7.61
C ALA A 4 -2.45 12.69 -7.03
N VAL A 5 -3.39 11.86 -7.49
CA VAL A 5 -3.30 10.40 -7.39
C VAL A 5 -3.28 9.80 -8.79
N ILE A 6 -2.29 8.93 -9.05
CA ILE A 6 -2.18 8.18 -10.30
C ILE A 6 -2.61 6.73 -10.12
N GLY A 7 -3.35 6.18 -11.08
CA GLY A 7 -3.81 4.79 -11.05
C GLY A 7 -4.59 4.38 -12.29
N ASN A 8 -4.92 3.07 -12.38
CA ASN A 8 -5.78 2.53 -13.43
C ASN A 8 -6.46 1.23 -12.96
N PRO A 9 -7.79 1.22 -12.76
CA PRO A 9 -8.70 2.38 -12.83
C PRO A 9 -8.55 3.34 -11.64
N ILE A 10 -8.92 4.62 -11.82
CA ILE A 10 -8.81 5.65 -10.77
C ILE A 10 -10.14 6.34 -10.45
N ASP A 11 -11.19 6.09 -11.23
CA ASP A 11 -12.47 6.82 -11.15
C ASP A 11 -13.11 6.79 -9.77
N LYS A 12 -13.01 5.65 -9.07
CA LYS A 12 -13.59 5.42 -7.75
C LYS A 12 -12.73 5.95 -6.59
N SER A 13 -11.57 6.54 -6.86
CA SER A 13 -10.72 7.09 -5.81
C SER A 13 -11.41 8.25 -5.09
N LEU A 14 -11.43 8.20 -3.77
CA LEU A 14 -11.94 9.26 -2.90
C LEU A 14 -10.83 10.23 -2.45
N SER A 15 -9.60 10.07 -2.93
CA SER A 15 -8.46 10.88 -2.48
C SER A 15 -8.67 12.38 -2.69
N PRO A 16 -9.21 12.88 -3.82
CA PRO A 16 -9.43 14.33 -3.97
C PRO A 16 -10.37 14.88 -2.91
N GLN A 17 -11.53 14.25 -2.70
CA GLN A 17 -12.51 14.70 -1.70
C GLN A 17 -11.92 14.68 -0.29
N LEU A 18 -11.14 13.65 0.04
CA LEU A 18 -10.47 13.54 1.34
C LEU A 18 -9.46 14.68 1.52
N HIS A 19 -8.64 14.97 0.52
CA HIS A 19 -7.65 16.04 0.57
C HIS A 19 -8.29 17.42 0.65
N GLU A 20 -9.38 17.66 -0.08
CA GLU A 20 -10.15 18.91 -0.02
C GLU A 20 -10.66 19.17 1.40
N ILE A 21 -11.29 18.18 2.03
CA ILE A 21 -11.76 18.27 3.43
C ILE A 21 -10.58 18.53 4.39
N LEU A 22 -9.43 17.86 4.17
CA LEU A 22 -8.25 18.06 5.02
C LEU A 22 -7.65 19.45 4.84
N TYR A 23 -7.58 19.97 3.61
CA TYR A 23 -7.08 21.32 3.35
C TYR A 23 -7.93 22.38 4.02
N GLU A 24 -9.27 22.25 3.96
CA GLU A 24 -10.20 23.14 4.68
C GLU A 24 -9.98 23.06 6.19
N LYS A 25 -10.00 21.86 6.77
CA LYS A 25 -9.88 21.68 8.23
C LYS A 25 -8.54 22.15 8.81
N LEU A 26 -7.47 22.05 8.02
CA LEU A 26 -6.12 22.43 8.43
C LEU A 26 -5.74 23.85 8.00
N ASN A 27 -6.68 24.59 7.36
CA ASN A 27 -6.44 25.92 6.80
C ASN A 27 -5.23 25.94 5.83
N ILE A 28 -5.06 24.91 5.03
CA ILE A 28 -4.01 24.81 4.02
C ILE A 28 -4.52 25.49 2.75
N LEU A 29 -3.96 26.67 2.46
CA LEU A 29 -4.37 27.49 1.32
C LEU A 29 -3.52 27.16 0.07
N ASN A 30 -4.11 27.44 -1.11
CA ASN A 30 -3.43 27.32 -2.41
C ASN A 30 -2.90 25.91 -2.71
N CYS A 31 -3.67 24.88 -2.32
CA CYS A 31 -3.42 23.49 -2.64
C CYS A 31 -4.53 22.92 -3.51
N SER A 32 -4.16 22.08 -4.47
CA SER A 32 -5.11 21.30 -5.28
C SER A 32 -4.71 19.84 -5.30
N PHE A 33 -5.70 18.95 -5.45
CA PHE A 33 -5.50 17.52 -5.56
C PHE A 33 -6.39 16.95 -6.66
N GLU A 34 -5.81 16.26 -7.65
CA GLU A 34 -6.55 15.72 -8.80
C GLU A 34 -6.35 14.22 -8.99
N LYS A 35 -7.23 13.59 -9.78
CA LYS A 35 -7.06 12.20 -10.25
C LYS A 35 -6.42 12.22 -11.63
N ILE A 36 -5.47 11.32 -11.85
CA ILE A 36 -4.88 11.08 -13.15
C ILE A 36 -5.05 9.62 -13.52
N HIS A 37 -5.93 9.34 -14.45
CA HIS A 37 -6.00 8.04 -15.08
C HIS A 37 -4.78 7.86 -15.97
N LEU A 38 -3.99 6.82 -15.72
CA LEU A 38 -2.74 6.60 -16.42
C LEU A 38 -2.70 5.19 -17.01
N GLU A 39 -2.57 5.07 -18.32
CA GLU A 39 -2.37 3.77 -18.95
C GLU A 39 -1.02 3.17 -18.60
N ASN A 40 -0.95 1.82 -18.59
CA ASN A 40 0.22 1.09 -18.12
C ASN A 40 1.51 1.43 -18.87
N ASP A 41 1.42 1.71 -20.16
CA ASP A 41 2.53 2.07 -21.05
C ASP A 41 2.91 3.56 -20.98
N LYS A 42 2.13 4.39 -20.29
CA LYS A 42 2.35 5.84 -20.16
C LYS A 42 3.12 6.26 -18.91
N LEU A 43 3.44 5.33 -18.02
CA LEU A 43 4.10 5.66 -16.76
C LEU A 43 5.46 6.34 -16.95
N ASP A 44 6.29 5.82 -17.86
CA ASP A 44 7.61 6.40 -18.17
C ASP A 44 7.48 7.82 -18.75
N ASN A 45 6.50 8.01 -19.66
CA ASN A 45 6.22 9.33 -20.25
C ASN A 45 5.75 10.33 -19.18
N PHE A 46 4.87 9.90 -18.28
CA PHE A 46 4.38 10.73 -17.17
C PHE A 46 5.52 11.24 -16.29
N PHE A 47 6.42 10.36 -15.86
CA PHE A 47 7.56 10.77 -15.02
C PHE A 47 8.57 11.65 -15.76
N LYS A 48 8.67 11.51 -17.09
CA LYS A 48 9.60 12.31 -17.91
C LYS A 48 9.07 13.72 -18.21
N ASN A 49 7.75 13.88 -18.43
CA ASN A 49 7.19 15.10 -19.01
C ASN A 49 6.20 15.83 -18.08
N ASP A 50 5.45 15.09 -17.25
CA ASP A 50 4.29 15.64 -16.55
C ASP A 50 4.49 15.69 -15.02
N PHE A 51 5.32 14.82 -14.47
CA PHE A 51 5.53 14.71 -13.00
C PHE A 51 6.03 16.03 -12.40
N ASP A 52 6.81 16.81 -13.14
CA ASP A 52 7.35 18.09 -12.67
C ASP A 52 6.28 19.15 -12.39
N LEU A 53 5.07 18.97 -12.87
CA LEU A 53 3.92 19.83 -12.59
C LEU A 53 3.38 19.65 -11.15
N PHE A 54 3.84 18.63 -10.43
CA PHE A 54 3.34 18.27 -9.10
C PHE A 54 4.42 18.39 -8.03
N ASP A 55 4.01 18.83 -6.84
CA ASP A 55 4.83 18.84 -5.64
C ASP A 55 4.91 17.46 -4.95
N GLY A 56 3.94 16.60 -5.26
CA GLY A 56 3.89 15.21 -4.82
C GLY A 56 2.68 14.48 -5.39
N ILE A 57 2.74 13.16 -5.38
CA ILE A 57 1.64 12.32 -5.88
C ILE A 57 1.41 11.10 -4.99
N ASN A 58 0.15 10.71 -4.88
CA ASN A 58 -0.22 9.39 -4.40
C ASN A 58 -0.23 8.39 -5.56
N VAL A 59 0.11 7.16 -5.26
CA VAL A 59 0.21 6.08 -6.24
C VAL A 59 -0.67 4.92 -5.82
N THR A 60 -1.54 4.46 -6.73
CA THR A 60 -2.36 3.27 -6.49
C THR A 60 -2.12 2.20 -7.57
N ILE A 61 -2.96 1.19 -7.61
CA ILE A 61 -2.90 0.09 -8.58
C ILE A 61 -2.87 0.65 -10.01
N PRO A 62 -2.04 0.09 -10.90
CA PRO A 62 -1.07 -1.00 -10.73
C PRO A 62 0.38 -0.50 -10.58
N PHE A 63 0.59 0.73 -10.13
CA PHE A 63 1.86 1.44 -10.27
C PHE A 63 2.75 1.42 -9.02
N LYS A 64 2.25 1.02 -7.84
CA LYS A 64 2.97 1.10 -6.55
C LYS A 64 4.38 0.49 -6.56
N SER A 65 4.60 -0.62 -7.25
CA SER A 65 5.93 -1.22 -7.41
C SER A 65 6.69 -0.66 -8.61
N LYS A 66 5.97 -0.22 -9.65
CA LYS A 66 6.57 0.25 -10.89
C LYS A 66 7.23 1.63 -10.78
N VAL A 67 6.74 2.48 -9.84
CA VAL A 67 7.27 3.84 -9.66
C VAL A 67 8.64 3.89 -8.99
N VAL A 68 9.03 2.82 -8.30
CA VAL A 68 10.30 2.77 -7.54
C VAL A 68 11.52 3.13 -8.41
N LYS A 69 11.52 2.75 -9.68
CA LYS A 69 12.63 3.03 -10.61
C LYS A 69 12.84 4.54 -10.93
N PHE A 70 11.87 5.40 -10.64
CA PHE A 70 11.95 6.85 -10.90
C PHE A 70 12.37 7.66 -9.66
N LEU A 71 12.55 7.01 -8.52
CA LEU A 71 12.78 7.69 -7.25
C LEU A 71 14.26 7.78 -6.92
N ASN A 72 14.68 8.89 -6.33
CA ASN A 72 16.04 9.07 -5.83
C ASN A 72 16.27 8.33 -4.51
N SER A 73 15.22 8.24 -3.69
CA SER A 73 15.25 7.52 -2.42
C SER A 73 13.88 6.97 -2.06
N ILE A 74 13.86 5.92 -1.24
CA ILE A 74 12.64 5.35 -0.67
C ILE A 74 12.85 5.10 0.82
N ASP A 75 11.79 5.25 1.61
CA ASP A 75 11.85 4.96 3.05
C ASP A 75 12.04 3.46 3.33
N ASN A 76 12.34 3.12 4.58
CA ASN A 76 12.61 1.75 4.96
C ASN A 76 11.40 0.83 4.78
N GLU A 77 10.19 1.30 5.09
CA GLU A 77 8.97 0.50 4.91
C GLU A 77 8.69 0.24 3.43
N ALA A 78 8.76 1.27 2.58
CA ALA A 78 8.60 1.11 1.13
C ALA A 78 9.66 0.18 0.55
N LYS A 79 10.88 0.21 1.07
CA LYS A 79 11.99 -0.67 0.65
C LYS A 79 11.71 -2.13 0.99
N ILE A 80 11.26 -2.41 2.22
CA ILE A 80 10.89 -3.77 2.66
C ILE A 80 9.70 -4.30 1.86
N LEU A 81 8.68 -3.46 1.66
CA LEU A 81 7.46 -3.83 0.93
C LEU A 81 7.66 -3.93 -0.59
N GLY A 82 8.71 -3.27 -1.13
CA GLY A 82 8.95 -3.19 -2.56
C GLY A 82 7.88 -2.39 -3.31
N ASN A 83 7.19 -1.48 -2.63
CA ASN A 83 6.16 -0.64 -3.23
C ASN A 83 6.03 0.72 -2.52
N VAL A 84 5.58 1.72 -3.28
CA VAL A 84 5.42 3.12 -2.87
C VAL A 84 3.99 3.54 -3.17
N ASN A 85 3.32 4.18 -2.21
CA ASN A 85 1.98 4.76 -2.40
C ASN A 85 1.96 6.29 -2.27
N CYS A 86 3.07 6.90 -1.85
CA CYS A 86 3.20 8.34 -1.70
C CYS A 86 4.59 8.78 -2.20
N ILE A 87 4.62 9.77 -3.06
CA ILE A 87 5.84 10.37 -3.60
C ILE A 87 5.84 11.86 -3.27
N SER A 88 6.91 12.33 -2.68
CA SER A 88 7.15 13.75 -2.41
C SER A 88 8.32 14.26 -3.23
N LYS A 89 8.21 15.47 -3.73
CA LYS A 89 9.28 16.18 -4.44
C LYS A 89 9.75 17.35 -3.57
N SER A 90 11.03 17.40 -3.26
CA SER A 90 11.67 18.49 -2.52
C SER A 90 13.12 18.65 -2.96
N ASN A 91 13.55 19.90 -3.23
CA ASN A 91 14.94 20.22 -3.60
C ASN A 91 15.50 19.32 -4.72
N ASN A 92 14.73 19.07 -5.78
CA ASN A 92 15.07 18.18 -6.89
C ASN A 92 15.26 16.70 -6.49
N MET A 93 14.89 16.32 -5.28
CA MET A 93 14.86 14.92 -4.84
C MET A 93 13.44 14.37 -4.88
N ILE A 94 13.28 13.21 -5.46
CA ILE A 94 12.02 12.47 -5.54
C ILE A 94 12.09 11.33 -4.54
N CYS A 95 11.32 11.44 -3.44
CA CYS A 95 11.34 10.50 -2.33
C CYS A 95 10.02 9.71 -2.28
N GLY A 96 10.12 8.40 -2.15
CA GLY A 96 8.98 7.51 -2.06
C GLY A 96 8.76 6.95 -0.66
N PHE A 97 7.49 6.81 -0.29
CA PHE A 97 7.05 6.33 1.03
C PHE A 97 5.95 5.28 0.88
N ASN A 98 5.83 4.44 1.91
CA ASN A 98 4.64 3.60 2.06
C ASN A 98 3.90 3.96 3.34
N THR A 99 2.77 4.66 3.20
CA THR A 99 1.92 5.08 4.31
C THR A 99 0.77 4.10 4.59
N ASP A 100 0.56 3.08 3.75
CA ASP A 100 -0.53 2.10 3.91
C ASP A 100 -0.35 1.29 5.21
N LYS A 101 0.92 0.93 5.56
CA LYS A 101 1.20 0.19 6.79
C LYS A 101 0.78 0.99 8.02
N TYR A 102 1.18 2.26 8.09
CA TYR A 102 0.81 3.14 9.18
C TYR A 102 -0.72 3.29 9.28
N GLY A 103 -1.40 3.45 8.14
CA GLY A 103 -2.86 3.54 8.09
C GLY A 103 -3.54 2.27 8.61
N PHE A 104 -3.01 1.09 8.28
CA PHE A 104 -3.54 -0.18 8.76
C PHE A 104 -3.25 -0.41 10.25
N ASP A 105 -2.05 -0.10 10.74
CA ASP A 105 -1.71 -0.10 12.17
C ASP A 105 -2.68 0.80 12.97
N MET A 106 -2.93 2.00 12.48
CA MET A 106 -3.88 2.93 13.10
C MET A 106 -5.31 2.40 13.11
N LEU A 107 -5.74 1.71 12.05
CA LEU A 107 -7.06 1.08 11.96
C LEU A 107 -7.25 0.04 13.05
N LEU A 108 -6.29 -0.86 13.22
CA LEU A 108 -6.32 -1.91 14.25
C LEU A 108 -6.37 -1.30 15.66
N ASN A 109 -5.44 -0.39 15.94
CA ASN A 109 -5.31 0.24 17.26
C ASN A 109 -6.55 1.06 17.65
N LYS A 110 -7.09 1.88 16.74
CA LYS A 110 -8.29 2.69 17.02
C LYS A 110 -9.55 1.86 17.29
N ASN A 111 -9.61 0.64 16.73
CA ASN A 111 -10.74 -0.26 16.95
C ASN A 111 -10.48 -1.30 18.05
N GLY A 112 -9.37 -1.22 18.75
CA GLY A 112 -9.02 -2.17 19.82
C GLY A 112 -8.82 -3.60 19.34
N ILE A 113 -8.44 -3.79 18.05
CA ILE A 113 -8.22 -5.12 17.47
C ILE A 113 -6.83 -5.60 17.88
N VAL A 114 -6.78 -6.61 18.73
CA VAL A 114 -5.54 -7.23 19.20
C VAL A 114 -5.16 -8.36 18.24
N VAL A 115 -3.99 -8.22 17.63
CA VAL A 115 -3.44 -9.17 16.65
C VAL A 115 -2.48 -10.16 17.31
N GLU A 116 -1.83 -9.77 18.39
CA GLU A 116 -0.82 -10.59 19.09
C GLU A 116 -1.35 -11.99 19.42
N GLY A 117 -0.61 -13.03 19.01
CA GLY A 117 -0.97 -14.42 19.19
C GLY A 117 -2.16 -14.93 18.36
N SER A 118 -2.90 -14.06 17.67
CA SER A 118 -4.10 -14.44 16.91
C SER A 118 -3.77 -15.20 15.61
N SER A 119 -4.78 -15.91 15.07
CA SER A 119 -4.77 -16.53 13.74
C SER A 119 -5.53 -15.66 12.75
N CYS A 120 -4.83 -15.15 11.73
CA CYS A 120 -5.40 -14.23 10.75
C CYS A 120 -5.51 -14.87 9.37
N ILE A 121 -6.68 -14.71 8.70
CA ILE A 121 -6.81 -15.02 7.27
C ILE A 121 -6.76 -13.74 6.44
N VAL A 122 -5.87 -13.70 5.45
CA VAL A 122 -5.75 -12.59 4.49
C VAL A 122 -6.30 -13.03 3.14
N LEU A 123 -7.33 -12.34 2.68
CA LEU A 123 -7.98 -12.57 1.39
C LEU A 123 -7.34 -11.62 0.36
N GLY A 124 -6.62 -12.20 -0.60
CA GLY A 124 -5.85 -11.45 -1.61
C GLY A 124 -4.35 -11.68 -1.48
N ALA A 125 -3.60 -11.38 -2.55
CA ALA A 125 -2.15 -11.53 -2.63
C ALA A 125 -1.52 -10.44 -3.52
N GLY A 126 -1.97 -9.21 -3.37
CA GLY A 126 -1.42 -8.02 -4.03
C GLY A 126 -0.46 -7.22 -3.15
N SER A 127 -0.16 -5.99 -3.56
CA SER A 127 0.69 -5.07 -2.79
C SER A 127 0.10 -4.74 -1.41
N SER A 128 -1.22 -4.58 -1.32
CA SER A 128 -1.90 -4.35 -0.03
C SER A 128 -1.76 -5.55 0.91
N SER A 129 -1.78 -6.78 0.37
CA SER A 129 -1.55 -8.00 1.17
C SER A 129 -0.16 -8.03 1.78
N LYS A 130 0.88 -7.62 1.05
CA LYS A 130 2.24 -7.49 1.61
C LYS A 130 2.27 -6.53 2.77
N THR A 131 1.64 -5.37 2.62
CA THR A 131 1.54 -4.35 3.68
C THR A 131 0.84 -4.90 4.92
N VAL A 132 -0.32 -5.55 4.75
CA VAL A 132 -1.07 -6.19 5.83
C VAL A 132 -0.25 -7.27 6.52
N VAL A 133 0.36 -8.19 5.76
CA VAL A 133 1.20 -9.27 6.32
C VAL A 133 2.37 -8.72 7.13
N LYS A 134 3.05 -7.68 6.63
CA LYS A 134 4.12 -7.01 7.37
C LYS A 134 3.62 -6.41 8.69
N CYS A 135 2.47 -5.72 8.66
CA CYS A 135 1.85 -5.16 9.85
C CYS A 135 1.47 -6.23 10.88
N LEU A 136 0.83 -7.32 10.44
CA LEU A 136 0.47 -8.44 11.32
C LEU A 136 1.70 -9.08 12.00
N ILE A 137 2.78 -9.27 11.24
CA ILE A 137 4.05 -9.80 11.76
C ILE A 137 4.63 -8.86 12.83
N ASP A 138 4.65 -7.56 12.55
CA ASP A 138 5.18 -6.54 13.49
C ASP A 138 4.36 -6.48 14.79
N GLN A 139 3.05 -6.77 14.71
CA GLN A 139 2.16 -6.83 15.86
C GLN A 139 2.11 -8.19 16.55
N GLY A 140 2.98 -9.13 16.19
CA GLY A 140 3.11 -10.41 16.90
C GLY A 140 2.01 -11.43 16.58
N VAL A 141 1.48 -11.43 15.36
CA VAL A 141 0.49 -12.43 14.93
C VAL A 141 0.99 -13.86 15.18
N GLY A 142 0.13 -14.74 15.67
CA GLY A 142 0.46 -16.14 15.91
C GLY A 142 0.51 -16.99 14.64
N ARG A 143 -0.42 -16.76 13.70
CA ARG A 143 -0.54 -17.52 12.45
C ARG A 143 -1.15 -16.67 11.34
N ILE A 144 -0.67 -16.85 10.10
CA ILE A 144 -1.26 -16.22 8.92
C ILE A 144 -1.69 -17.27 7.90
N ILE A 145 -2.88 -17.09 7.32
CA ILE A 145 -3.39 -17.91 6.25
C ILE A 145 -3.63 -17.01 5.04
N ILE A 146 -3.09 -17.36 3.88
CA ILE A 146 -3.30 -16.60 2.65
C ILE A 146 -4.29 -17.34 1.75
N LYS A 147 -5.40 -16.66 1.41
CA LYS A 147 -6.36 -17.13 0.42
C LYS A 147 -6.35 -16.22 -0.78
N ASN A 148 -5.96 -16.75 -1.93
CA ASN A 148 -5.95 -16.01 -3.20
C ASN A 148 -6.35 -16.90 -4.36
N ARG A 149 -6.91 -16.30 -5.42
CA ARG A 149 -7.27 -17.01 -6.65
C ARG A 149 -6.04 -17.57 -7.37
N SER A 150 -4.97 -16.76 -7.51
CA SER A 150 -3.68 -17.18 -8.05
C SER A 150 -2.84 -17.79 -6.94
N LEU A 151 -2.49 -19.07 -7.09
CA LEU A 151 -1.62 -19.78 -6.15
C LEU A 151 -0.19 -19.19 -6.12
N ASP A 152 0.31 -18.76 -7.28
CA ASP A 152 1.68 -18.22 -7.38
C ASP A 152 1.80 -16.88 -6.64
N ASN A 153 0.84 -15.98 -6.80
CA ASN A 153 0.82 -14.75 -6.01
C ASN A 153 0.73 -15.04 -4.50
N ALA A 154 -0.03 -16.06 -4.10
CA ALA A 154 -0.12 -16.46 -2.68
C ALA A 154 1.21 -17.01 -2.17
N LYS A 155 1.95 -17.78 -2.98
CA LYS A 155 3.32 -18.24 -2.67
C LYS A 155 4.29 -17.06 -2.52
N ASP A 156 4.16 -16.01 -3.35
CA ASP A 156 4.99 -14.82 -3.25
C ASP A 156 4.80 -14.11 -1.91
N ILE A 157 3.55 -13.99 -1.42
CA ILE A 157 3.28 -13.46 -0.08
C ILE A 157 3.88 -14.35 1.00
N LYS A 158 3.79 -15.67 0.86
CA LYS A 158 4.40 -16.61 1.82
C LYS A 158 5.93 -16.46 1.84
N ASN A 159 6.56 -16.38 0.68
CA ASN A 159 8.01 -16.18 0.56
C ASN A 159 8.44 -14.83 1.16
N PHE A 160 7.63 -13.79 0.96
CA PHE A 160 7.84 -12.49 1.59
C PHE A 160 7.82 -12.59 3.12
N ALA A 161 6.82 -13.26 3.72
CA ALA A 161 6.79 -13.48 5.16
C ALA A 161 8.01 -14.28 5.66
N TYR A 162 8.45 -15.28 4.89
CA TYR A 162 9.68 -16.03 5.19
C TYR A 162 10.93 -15.16 5.19
N SER A 163 11.03 -14.21 4.26
CA SER A 163 12.15 -13.25 4.23
C SER A 163 12.18 -12.32 5.44
N LEU A 164 11.03 -12.10 6.08
CA LEU A 164 10.89 -11.37 7.34
C LEU A 164 11.13 -12.24 8.58
N GLY A 165 11.48 -13.52 8.42
CA GLY A 165 11.69 -14.46 9.51
C GLY A 165 10.42 -15.14 10.03
N PHE A 166 9.24 -14.81 9.52
CA PHE A 166 7.97 -15.38 9.97
C PHE A 166 7.66 -16.69 9.24
N LYS A 167 7.58 -17.80 9.96
CA LYS A 167 7.41 -19.16 9.40
C LYS A 167 5.98 -19.72 9.52
N ASN A 168 5.18 -19.19 10.45
CA ASN A 168 3.83 -19.70 10.69
C ASN A 168 2.81 -19.08 9.71
N ILE A 169 3.09 -19.20 8.43
CA ILE A 169 2.24 -18.75 7.31
C ILE A 169 1.96 -19.90 6.36
N GLU A 170 0.71 -20.09 6.00
CA GLU A 170 0.28 -21.16 5.11
C GLU A 170 -0.70 -20.68 4.05
N LEU A 171 -0.84 -21.48 3.00
CA LEU A 171 -1.82 -21.25 1.95
C LEU A 171 -3.13 -21.93 2.36
N PHE A 172 -4.24 -21.24 2.13
CA PHE A 172 -5.56 -21.76 2.43
C PHE A 172 -5.81 -23.10 1.73
N ASN A 173 -6.26 -24.08 2.49
CA ASN A 173 -6.79 -25.34 1.99
C ASN A 173 -8.17 -25.59 2.63
N PHE A 174 -8.97 -26.48 2.03
CA PHE A 174 -10.34 -26.75 2.50
C PHE A 174 -10.43 -27.51 3.85
N ASN A 175 -9.31 -28.01 4.38
CA ASN A 175 -9.25 -28.69 5.69
C ASN A 175 -9.04 -27.70 6.85
N PHE A 176 -9.31 -26.44 6.63
CA PHE A 176 -9.06 -25.35 7.55
C PHE A 176 -10.14 -25.26 8.62
N SER A 177 -9.76 -25.16 9.91
CA SER A 177 -10.70 -25.27 11.03
C SER A 177 -11.16 -23.95 11.63
N SER A 178 -10.29 -22.94 11.75
CA SER A 178 -10.66 -21.65 12.37
C SER A 178 -9.59 -20.55 12.14
N PHE A 179 -10.03 -19.32 12.27
CA PHE A 179 -9.21 -18.10 12.37
C PHE A 179 -9.97 -17.08 13.25
N ASP A 180 -9.24 -16.17 13.86
CA ASP A 180 -9.80 -15.14 14.74
C ASP A 180 -10.16 -13.87 13.97
N ILE A 181 -9.32 -13.50 12.98
CA ILE A 181 -9.45 -12.25 12.22
C ILE A 181 -9.41 -12.52 10.73
N ALA A 182 -10.36 -11.95 9.99
CA ALA A 182 -10.38 -11.96 8.52
C ALA A 182 -10.09 -10.57 7.96
N ILE A 183 -9.12 -10.48 7.03
CA ILE A 183 -8.71 -9.22 6.41
C ILE A 183 -8.86 -9.33 4.90
N ASN A 184 -9.69 -8.46 4.32
CA ASN A 184 -9.88 -8.40 2.87
C ASN A 184 -8.94 -7.36 2.25
N THR A 185 -8.13 -7.79 1.28
CA THR A 185 -7.17 -6.97 0.52
C THR A 185 -7.37 -7.06 -1.00
N THR A 186 -8.57 -7.56 -1.43
CA THR A 186 -8.90 -7.71 -2.88
C THR A 186 -9.43 -6.42 -3.50
#